data_38f5a5c2e62285ca0d77ca96b9fde612
#
_entry.id   38f5a5c2e62285ca0d77ca96b9fde612
#
_cell.length_a   1.000
_cell.length_b   1.000
_cell.length_c   1.000
_cell.angle_alpha   90.00
_cell.angle_beta   90.00
_cell.angle_gamma   90.00
#
_symmetry.space_group_name_H-M   'P 1'
#
loop_
_entity.id
_entity.type
_entity.pdbx_description
1 polymer ?
#
loop_
_entity_poly.entity_id
_entity_poly.type
_entity_poly.pdbx_seq_one_letter_code
_entity_poly.pdbx_strand_id
1 'polypeptide(L)'
;MKKYEVYHNAFGDQDVHIANVNIADDVPVMEALEVVFRKTNNIEGSWSKGPTFEVKGETFDNSDYSENVEVVKPLLVKDGVEWGHRSTSVGDYVIVDGTKYNCASVGWEAAA
;
A
#
# COMPACT_ATOMS: atom_id res chain seq x y z
N MET A 1 6.63 14.42 -8.82
CA MET A 1 5.69 13.36 -8.43
C MET A 1 4.89 13.78 -7.20
N LYS A 2 3.65 13.32 -7.12
CA LYS A 2 2.83 13.48 -5.92
C LYS A 2 2.98 12.26 -5.02
N LYS A 3 2.97 12.54 -3.72
CA LYS A 3 3.03 11.49 -2.71
C LYS A 3 1.62 11.20 -2.21
N TYR A 4 1.19 9.96 -2.38
CA TYR A 4 -0.09 9.46 -1.88
C TYR A 4 0.20 8.68 -0.59
N GLU A 5 -0.20 9.25 0.55
CA GLU A 5 0.06 8.65 1.86
C GLU A 5 -1.02 7.64 2.20
N VAL A 6 -0.64 6.38 2.33
CA VAL A 6 -1.57 5.28 2.57
C VAL A 6 -1.63 4.97 4.07
N TYR A 7 -2.84 4.99 4.61
CA TYR A 7 -3.11 4.67 6.01
C TYR A 7 -4.00 3.45 6.11
N HIS A 8 -3.62 2.52 6.96
CA HIS A 8 -4.46 1.38 7.30
C HIS A 8 -5.23 1.66 8.58
N ASN A 9 -6.56 1.56 8.51
CA ASN A 9 -7.48 1.80 9.61
C ASN A 9 -8.57 0.75 9.71
N ALA A 10 -8.69 -0.11 8.68
CA ALA A 10 -9.67 -1.20 8.68
C ALA A 10 -9.24 -2.31 9.65
N PHE A 11 -10.16 -3.21 9.99
CA PHE A 11 -9.88 -4.39 10.81
C PHE A 11 -9.27 -4.09 12.19
N GLY A 12 -9.64 -2.96 12.78
CA GLY A 12 -9.16 -2.60 14.11
C GLY A 12 -7.78 -1.95 14.16
N ASP A 13 -7.18 -1.65 13.02
CA ASP A 13 -5.94 -0.89 12.96
C ASP A 13 -6.16 0.53 13.49
N GLN A 14 -5.11 1.15 14.03
CA GLN A 14 -5.17 2.47 14.63
C GLN A 14 -4.55 3.54 13.73
N ASP A 15 -5.18 3.87 12.61
CA ASP A 15 -4.70 4.93 11.71
C ASP A 15 -3.19 4.89 11.48
N VAL A 16 -2.68 3.77 10.99
CA VAL A 16 -1.25 3.57 10.81
C VAL A 16 -0.82 4.04 9.42
N HIS A 17 0.13 4.96 9.36
CA HIS A 17 0.77 5.36 8.11
C HIS A 17 1.64 4.21 7.62
N ILE A 18 1.17 3.49 6.62
CA ILE A 18 1.77 2.24 6.14
C ILE A 18 2.81 2.48 5.05
N ALA A 19 2.49 3.34 4.09
CA ALA A 19 3.33 3.53 2.91
C ALA A 19 3.02 4.84 2.22
N ASN A 20 3.94 5.24 1.33
CA ASN A 20 3.71 6.32 0.39
C ASN A 20 3.83 5.74 -1.02
N VAL A 21 2.93 6.13 -1.90
CA VAL A 21 3.01 5.76 -3.32
C VAL A 21 3.24 7.04 -4.11
N ASN A 22 4.30 7.06 -4.89
CA ASN A 22 4.66 8.22 -5.71
C ASN A 22 4.08 8.04 -7.11
N ILE A 23 3.29 9.02 -7.56
CA ILE A 23 2.61 8.99 -8.85
C ILE A 23 2.85 10.31 -9.58
N ALA A 24 2.98 10.25 -10.90
CA ALA A 24 3.20 11.43 -11.72
C ALA A 24 2.13 12.50 -11.46
N ASP A 25 2.55 13.76 -11.47
CA ASP A 25 1.69 14.89 -11.10
C ASP A 25 0.50 15.09 -12.04
N ASP A 26 0.61 14.66 -13.29
CA ASP A 26 -0.42 14.84 -14.31
C ASP A 26 -1.50 13.77 -14.31
N VAL A 27 -1.39 12.77 -13.44
CA VAL A 27 -2.42 11.72 -13.32
C VAL A 27 -3.58 12.26 -12.47
N PRO A 28 -4.81 12.21 -12.98
CA PRO A 28 -5.99 12.63 -12.19
C PRO A 28 -6.08 11.85 -10.88
N VAL A 29 -6.48 12.53 -9.80
CA VAL A 29 -6.48 11.93 -8.46
C VAL A 29 -7.26 10.62 -8.38
N MET A 30 -8.46 10.56 -8.94
CA MET A 30 -9.27 9.34 -8.86
C MET A 30 -8.64 8.17 -9.61
N GLU A 31 -7.97 8.44 -10.72
CA GLU A 31 -7.22 7.43 -11.46
C GLU A 31 -5.98 7.00 -10.68
N ALA A 32 -5.29 7.96 -10.08
CA ALA A 32 -4.11 7.68 -9.26
C ALA A 32 -4.48 6.82 -8.03
N LEU A 33 -5.63 7.05 -7.41
CA LEU A 33 -6.09 6.26 -6.27
C LEU A 33 -6.30 4.79 -6.64
N GLU A 34 -6.79 4.51 -7.86
CA GLU A 34 -6.91 3.13 -8.33
C GLU A 34 -5.53 2.47 -8.47
N VAL A 35 -4.54 3.22 -8.93
CA VAL A 35 -3.15 2.74 -9.02
C VAL A 35 -2.60 2.49 -7.62
N VAL A 36 -2.83 3.39 -6.67
CA VAL A 36 -2.40 3.25 -5.28
C VAL A 36 -3.01 1.97 -4.68
N PHE A 37 -4.30 1.75 -4.88
CA PHE A 37 -4.98 0.55 -4.40
C PHE A 37 -4.32 -0.72 -4.91
N ARG A 38 -4.07 -0.78 -6.21
CA ARG A 38 -3.45 -1.95 -6.84
C ARG A 38 -2.03 -2.19 -6.34
N LYS A 39 -1.23 -1.11 -6.18
CA LYS A 39 0.16 -1.21 -5.72
C LYS A 39 0.29 -1.50 -4.23
N THR A 40 -0.76 -1.41 -3.47
CA THR A 40 -0.79 -1.75 -2.04
C THR A 40 -1.67 -2.97 -1.77
N ASN A 41 -1.76 -3.86 -2.75
CA ASN A 41 -2.47 -5.13 -2.64
C ASN A 41 -1.54 -6.30 -2.92
N ASN A 42 -1.72 -7.37 -2.15
CA ASN A 42 -1.00 -8.62 -2.38
C ASN A 42 -1.75 -9.41 -3.44
N ILE A 43 -1.27 -9.36 -4.67
CA ILE A 43 -1.90 -10.03 -5.81
C ILE A 43 -1.24 -11.37 -6.08
N GLU A 44 0.07 -11.36 -6.36
CA GLU A 44 0.85 -12.59 -6.61
C GLU A 44 2.01 -12.74 -5.64
N GLY A 45 2.33 -11.72 -4.89
CA GLY A 45 3.43 -11.71 -3.94
C GLY A 45 3.09 -10.86 -2.73
N SER A 46 4.03 -10.01 -2.32
CA SER A 46 3.83 -9.10 -1.20
C SER A 46 4.22 -7.68 -1.60
N TRP A 47 3.24 -6.78 -1.65
CA TRP A 47 3.47 -5.40 -2.06
C TRP A 47 4.46 -4.66 -1.14
N SER A 48 4.55 -5.07 0.13
CA SER A 48 5.35 -4.38 1.14
C SER A 48 6.75 -4.97 1.34
N LYS A 49 7.06 -6.09 0.70
CA LYS A 49 8.39 -6.69 0.74
C LYS A 49 9.25 -6.18 -0.41
N GLY A 50 10.54 -6.52 -0.38
CA GLY A 50 11.49 -6.14 -1.42
C GLY A 50 11.23 -6.82 -2.76
N PRO A 51 12.13 -6.59 -3.75
CA PRO A 51 11.93 -7.13 -5.10
C PRO A 51 12.01 -8.65 -5.19
N THR A 52 12.60 -9.31 -4.21
CA THR A 52 12.68 -10.78 -4.13
C THR A 52 12.38 -11.24 -2.73
N PHE A 53 12.03 -12.53 -2.59
CA PHE A 53 11.87 -13.16 -1.28
C PHE A 53 12.35 -14.61 -1.35
N GLU A 54 12.68 -15.18 -0.19
CA GLU A 54 13.16 -16.55 -0.09
C GLU A 54 12.11 -17.45 0.55
N VAL A 55 11.92 -18.63 -0.03
CA VAL A 55 11.08 -19.69 0.53
C VAL A 55 11.88 -20.99 0.46
N LYS A 56 12.15 -21.58 1.62
CA LYS A 56 12.90 -22.85 1.74
C LYS A 56 14.22 -22.86 0.98
N GLY A 57 14.97 -21.75 1.06
CA GLY A 57 16.28 -21.62 0.43
C GLY A 57 16.25 -21.26 -1.05
N GLU A 58 15.07 -21.11 -1.65
CA GLU A 58 14.93 -20.67 -3.03
C GLU A 58 14.51 -19.20 -3.08
N THR A 59 15.05 -18.48 -4.05
CA THR A 59 14.73 -17.04 -4.26
C THR A 59 13.70 -16.92 -5.35
N PHE A 60 12.64 -16.16 -5.06
CA PHE A 60 11.55 -15.89 -6.00
C PHE A 60 11.44 -14.39 -6.24
N ASP A 61 11.05 -14.02 -7.46
CA ASP A 61 10.72 -12.63 -7.77
C ASP A 61 9.41 -12.25 -7.11
N ASN A 62 9.38 -11.05 -6.53
CA ASN A 62 8.16 -10.50 -5.93
C ASN A 62 7.44 -9.64 -6.97
N SER A 63 6.44 -10.20 -7.62
CA SER A 63 5.68 -9.54 -8.70
C SER A 63 4.95 -8.28 -8.23
N ASP A 64 4.66 -8.18 -6.94
CA ASP A 64 3.93 -7.03 -6.39
C ASP A 64 4.86 -5.91 -5.92
N TYR A 65 6.17 -6.08 -6.05
CA TYR A 65 7.12 -5.03 -5.71
C TYR A 65 7.02 -3.86 -6.70
N SER A 66 7.04 -2.64 -6.18
CA SER A 66 7.14 -1.43 -6.99
C SER A 66 8.11 -0.46 -6.35
N GLU A 67 9.06 0.06 -7.12
CA GLU A 67 10.01 1.06 -6.65
C GLU A 67 9.35 2.40 -6.34
N ASN A 68 8.11 2.61 -6.81
CA ASN A 68 7.34 3.81 -6.53
C ASN A 68 6.61 3.75 -5.18
N VAL A 69 6.69 2.62 -4.50
CA VAL A 69 6.09 2.42 -3.18
C VAL A 69 7.19 2.48 -2.13
N GLU A 70 7.04 3.40 -1.18
CA GLU A 70 7.90 3.51 -0.02
C GLU A 70 7.15 2.98 1.19
N VAL A 71 7.60 1.86 1.75
CA VAL A 71 6.99 1.29 2.96
C VAL A 71 7.48 2.09 4.16
N VAL A 72 6.56 2.75 4.85
CA VAL A 72 6.85 3.62 5.99
C VAL A 72 6.90 2.83 7.29
N LYS A 73 5.90 1.98 7.53
CA LYS A 73 5.89 1.15 8.73
C LYS A 73 6.76 -0.09 8.51
N PRO A 74 7.77 -0.33 9.35
CA PRO A 74 8.60 -1.53 9.23
C PRO A 74 7.78 -2.81 9.28
N LEU A 75 8.22 -3.83 8.55
CA LEU A 75 7.57 -5.12 8.57
C LEU A 75 7.83 -5.82 9.90
N LEU A 76 6.83 -6.55 10.38
CA LEU A 76 6.96 -7.36 11.58
C LEU A 76 7.88 -8.54 11.31
N VAL A 77 8.87 -8.74 12.16
CA VAL A 77 9.72 -9.94 12.12
C VAL A 77 9.42 -10.75 13.37
N LYS A 78 8.96 -11.98 13.17
CA LYS A 78 8.61 -12.89 14.26
C LYS A 78 9.14 -14.28 13.95
N ASP A 79 9.89 -14.85 14.90
CA ASP A 79 10.51 -16.17 14.77
C ASP A 79 11.38 -16.28 13.52
N GLY A 80 12.10 -15.20 13.16
CA GLY A 80 12.96 -15.15 11.99
C GLY A 80 12.23 -15.01 10.67
N VAL A 81 10.91 -14.83 10.70
CA VAL A 81 10.07 -14.67 9.49
C VAL A 81 9.60 -13.22 9.39
N GLU A 82 9.83 -12.61 8.23
CA GLU A 82 9.32 -11.28 7.91
C GLU A 82 7.91 -11.38 7.36
N TRP A 83 6.98 -10.69 8.04
CA TRP A 83 5.56 -10.68 7.67
C TRP A 83 5.25 -9.41 6.89
N GLY A 84 4.79 -9.55 5.65
CA GLY A 84 4.35 -8.43 4.84
C GLY A 84 3.07 -7.80 5.39
N HIS A 85 2.84 -6.52 5.03
CA HIS A 85 1.61 -5.85 5.37
C HIS A 85 0.44 -6.41 4.54
N ARG A 86 -0.76 -6.38 5.13
CA ARG A 86 -1.97 -6.78 4.42
C ARG A 86 -2.27 -5.83 3.26
N SER A 87 -3.12 -6.26 2.35
CA SER A 87 -3.63 -5.41 1.29
C SER A 87 -4.47 -4.26 1.85
N THR A 88 -4.45 -3.12 1.15
CA THR A 88 -5.36 -2.00 1.44
C THR A 88 -6.79 -2.45 1.17
N SER A 89 -7.70 -2.10 2.05
CA SER A 89 -9.07 -2.59 2.03
C SER A 89 -10.06 -1.46 2.32
N VAL A 90 -11.35 -1.74 2.12
CA VAL A 90 -12.43 -0.82 2.47
C VAL A 90 -12.29 -0.39 3.94
N GLY A 91 -12.33 0.90 4.18
CA GLY A 91 -12.12 1.49 5.50
C GLY A 91 -10.72 2.08 5.70
N ASP A 92 -9.76 1.69 4.86
CA ASP A 92 -8.45 2.34 4.83
C ASP A 92 -8.57 3.66 4.07
N TYR A 93 -7.56 4.52 4.14
CA TYR A 93 -7.64 5.79 3.47
C TYR A 93 -6.28 6.28 2.95
N VAL A 94 -6.35 7.25 2.06
CA VAL A 94 -5.18 7.89 1.47
C VAL A 94 -5.30 9.40 1.66
N ILE A 95 -4.18 10.05 1.98
CA ILE A 95 -4.10 11.51 2.02
C ILE A 95 -3.21 11.97 0.88
N VAL A 96 -3.73 12.87 0.07
CA VAL A 96 -2.98 13.51 -1.02
C VAL A 96 -3.41 14.98 -1.13
N ASP A 97 -2.43 15.88 -1.24
CA ASP A 97 -2.67 17.33 -1.32
C ASP A 97 -3.58 17.84 -0.17
N GLY A 98 -3.42 17.27 1.02
CA GLY A 98 -4.21 17.65 2.18
C GLY A 98 -5.63 17.13 2.21
N THR A 99 -6.05 16.34 1.22
CA THR A 99 -7.39 15.76 1.15
C THR A 99 -7.34 14.29 1.50
N LYS A 100 -8.27 13.85 2.34
CA LYS A 100 -8.43 12.45 2.73
C LYS A 100 -9.46 11.77 1.82
N TYR A 101 -9.08 10.64 1.26
CA TYR A 101 -9.95 9.81 0.43
C TYR A 101 -10.11 8.45 1.09
N ASN A 102 -11.34 8.04 1.36
CA ASN A 102 -11.64 6.74 1.97
C ASN A 102 -11.81 5.67 0.90
N CYS A 103 -11.23 4.51 1.13
CA CYS A 103 -11.46 3.35 0.28
C CYS A 103 -12.86 2.82 0.56
N ALA A 104 -13.72 2.88 -0.44
CA ALA A 104 -15.12 2.47 -0.35
C ALA A 104 -15.33 1.10 -1.01
N SER A 105 -16.51 0.53 -0.87
CA SER A 105 -16.85 -0.75 -1.52
C SER A 105 -16.82 -0.63 -3.05
N VAL A 106 -17.04 0.57 -3.56
CA VAL A 106 -16.89 0.88 -4.98
C VAL A 106 -16.04 2.14 -5.09
N GLY A 107 -14.76 1.99 -5.47
CA GLY A 107 -13.87 3.12 -5.68
C GLY A 107 -13.48 3.87 -4.41
N TRP A 108 -13.28 5.17 -4.54
CA TRP A 108 -12.80 6.05 -3.49
C TRP A 108 -13.73 7.23 -3.29
N GLU A 109 -13.87 7.66 -2.05
CA GLU A 109 -14.71 8.79 -1.69
C GLU A 109 -13.92 9.82 -0.89
N ALA A 110 -14.02 11.10 -1.31
CA ALA A 110 -13.42 12.17 -0.53
C ALA A 110 -14.12 12.28 0.82
N ALA A 111 -13.35 12.40 1.90
CA ALA A 111 -13.89 12.60 3.23
C ALA A 111 -14.52 14.00 3.32
N ALA A 112 -15.68 14.07 3.97
CA ALA A 112 -16.35 15.35 4.19
C ALA A 112 -15.62 16.20 5.22
#